data_1c42c0282b05b630509ae89fbbcdb705
#
_entry.id   1c42c0282b05b630509ae89fbbcdb705
#
_cell.length_a   1.000
_cell.length_b   1.000
_cell.length_c   1.000
_cell.angle_alpha   90.00
_cell.angle_beta   90.00
_cell.angle_gamma   90.00
#
_symmetry.space_group_name_H-M   'P 1'
#
loop_
_entity.id
_entity.type
_entity.pdbx_description
1 polymer ?
#
loop_
_entity_poly.entity_id
_entity_poly.type
_entity_poly.pdbx_seq_one_letter_code
_entity_poly.pdbx_strand_id
1 'polypeptide(L)'
;MTDLHNIQMLILRELLFNPNSRFTDLNIQGLTTDHFSYHINSLIKDGYVKKENSKYSLTISGKEYANRMDTDQASIEKQPKVAVMIVATKIENKKKYLLVQKRTKEPYFGYSGFITGKIRYGEKILETTRRELTEESGLDALDMHIRNLVHDHVVLKDSGELVEDKMFYIVHVINPQGNLIDTPNGENMWITEKQFKDLKKKYYNEDNIYEISQKKDDMNIIESTYLIDEF
;
A
#
# COMPACT_ATOMS: atom_id res chain seq x y z
N MET A 1 -1.50 -13.30 5.41
CA MET A 1 -2.39 -13.24 6.58
C MET A 1 -3.51 -14.23 6.31
N THR A 2 -3.77 -15.18 7.20
CA THR A 2 -4.88 -16.14 7.05
C THR A 2 -6.18 -15.40 7.34
N ASP A 3 -7.15 -15.49 6.45
CA ASP A 3 -8.47 -14.96 6.70
C ASP A 3 -9.09 -15.71 7.88
N LEU A 4 -9.43 -14.99 8.95
CA LEU A 4 -10.05 -15.56 10.12
C LEU A 4 -11.52 -15.91 9.82
N HIS A 5 -12.00 -16.99 10.42
CA HIS A 5 -13.41 -17.37 10.37
C HIS A 5 -14.28 -16.30 11.06
N ASN A 6 -15.51 -16.10 10.60
CA ASN A 6 -16.43 -15.09 11.15
C ASN A 6 -16.60 -15.19 12.68
N ILE A 7 -16.71 -16.42 13.23
CA ILE A 7 -16.77 -16.64 14.69
C ILE A 7 -15.52 -16.11 15.38
N GLN A 8 -14.34 -16.29 14.82
CA GLN A 8 -13.08 -15.78 15.35
C GLN A 8 -13.05 -14.25 15.34
N MET A 9 -13.56 -13.64 14.29
CA MET A 9 -13.71 -12.17 14.19
C MET A 9 -14.63 -11.64 15.28
N LEU A 10 -15.77 -12.28 15.52
CA LEU A 10 -16.69 -11.91 16.58
C LEU A 10 -16.07 -12.05 17.99
N ILE A 11 -15.27 -13.10 18.23
CA ILE A 11 -14.52 -13.25 19.50
C ILE A 11 -13.52 -12.12 19.69
N LEU A 12 -12.77 -11.78 18.65
CA LEU A 12 -11.79 -10.67 18.72
C LEU A 12 -12.50 -9.33 18.95
N ARG A 13 -13.61 -9.10 18.25
CA ARG A 13 -14.46 -7.92 18.44
C ARG A 13 -14.95 -7.80 19.89
N GLU A 14 -15.48 -8.90 20.43
CA GLU A 14 -15.97 -8.89 21.80
C GLU A 14 -14.84 -8.58 22.80
N LEU A 15 -13.66 -9.13 22.61
CA LEU A 15 -12.50 -8.86 23.46
C LEU A 15 -11.92 -7.44 23.31
N LEU A 16 -12.24 -6.70 22.24
CA LEU A 16 -11.92 -5.28 22.15
C LEU A 16 -12.70 -4.44 23.18
N PHE A 17 -13.99 -4.72 23.28
CA PHE A 17 -14.89 -3.96 24.16
C PHE A 17 -14.89 -4.50 25.60
N ASN A 18 -14.71 -5.80 25.75
CA ASN A 18 -14.80 -6.52 27.03
C ASN A 18 -13.50 -7.29 27.33
N PRO A 19 -12.38 -6.63 27.66
CA PRO A 19 -11.14 -7.30 27.99
C PRO A 19 -11.29 -8.13 29.29
N ASN A 20 -10.59 -9.27 29.37
CA ASN A 20 -10.64 -10.20 30.51
C ASN A 20 -12.00 -10.90 30.69
N SER A 21 -12.69 -11.22 29.61
CA SER A 21 -13.96 -11.93 29.61
C SER A 21 -13.81 -13.42 29.93
N ARG A 22 -14.85 -14.03 30.47
CA ARG A 22 -14.92 -15.47 30.67
C ARG A 22 -15.37 -16.17 29.38
N PHE A 23 -15.19 -17.48 29.32
CA PHE A 23 -15.61 -18.31 28.19
C PHE A 23 -17.09 -18.11 27.83
N THR A 24 -17.96 -18.13 28.85
CA THR A 24 -19.40 -17.94 28.69
C THR A 24 -19.79 -16.59 28.14
N ASP A 25 -19.06 -15.56 28.51
CA ASP A 25 -19.36 -14.17 28.13
C ASP A 25 -18.97 -13.93 26.65
N LEU A 26 -17.99 -14.67 26.14
CA LEU A 26 -17.52 -14.58 24.76
C LEU A 26 -18.35 -15.42 23.77
N ASN A 27 -19.11 -16.40 24.24
CA ASN A 27 -19.97 -17.23 23.40
C ASN A 27 -21.30 -16.55 23.11
N ILE A 28 -21.26 -15.34 22.56
CA ILE A 28 -22.44 -14.51 22.29
C ILE A 28 -23.42 -15.10 21.28
N GLN A 29 -22.97 -16.05 20.45
CA GLN A 29 -23.82 -16.76 19.47
C GLN A 29 -24.48 -18.01 20.03
N GLY A 30 -24.22 -18.37 21.29
CA GLY A 30 -24.79 -19.57 21.91
C GLY A 30 -24.35 -20.87 21.22
N LEU A 31 -23.14 -20.92 20.69
CA LEU A 31 -22.59 -22.11 20.07
C LEU A 31 -22.39 -23.24 21.09
N THR A 32 -22.35 -24.49 20.59
CA THR A 32 -21.96 -25.62 21.46
C THR A 32 -20.55 -25.39 22.01
N THR A 33 -20.30 -25.91 23.21
CA THR A 33 -19.00 -25.78 23.90
C THR A 33 -17.83 -26.23 23.00
N ASP A 34 -18.00 -27.34 22.31
CA ASP A 34 -16.95 -27.90 21.44
C ASP A 34 -16.66 -26.98 20.25
N HIS A 35 -17.71 -26.49 19.59
CA HIS A 35 -17.57 -25.59 18.44
C HIS A 35 -16.94 -24.26 18.84
N PHE A 36 -17.39 -23.65 19.91
CA PHE A 36 -16.79 -22.41 20.42
C PHE A 36 -15.34 -22.61 20.88
N SER A 37 -15.06 -23.74 21.59
CA SER A 37 -13.71 -24.09 22.03
C SER A 37 -12.74 -24.24 20.87
N TYR A 38 -13.17 -24.81 19.73
CA TYR A 38 -12.35 -24.91 18.54
C TYR A 38 -11.86 -23.53 18.06
N HIS A 39 -12.76 -22.55 17.93
CA HIS A 39 -12.42 -21.22 17.44
C HIS A 39 -11.54 -20.43 18.41
N ILE A 40 -11.86 -20.44 19.72
CA ILE A 40 -11.06 -19.70 20.70
C ILE A 40 -9.67 -20.32 20.89
N ASN A 41 -9.55 -21.66 20.84
CA ASN A 41 -8.27 -22.33 20.91
C ASN A 41 -7.40 -22.09 19.67
N SER A 42 -8.01 -21.98 18.46
CA SER A 42 -7.32 -21.54 17.26
C SER A 42 -6.74 -20.14 17.45
N LEU A 43 -7.52 -19.19 17.95
CA LEU A 43 -7.03 -17.82 18.21
C LEU A 43 -5.89 -17.77 19.24
N ILE A 44 -5.91 -18.67 20.25
CA ILE A 44 -4.81 -18.79 21.22
C ILE A 44 -3.57 -19.36 20.52
N LYS A 45 -3.72 -20.43 19.72
CA LYS A 45 -2.63 -21.05 18.97
C LYS A 45 -2.00 -20.10 17.98
N ASP A 46 -2.82 -19.27 17.32
CA ASP A 46 -2.38 -18.28 16.34
C ASP A 46 -1.82 -17.00 17.02
N GLY A 47 -1.83 -16.93 18.35
CA GLY A 47 -1.22 -15.87 19.14
C GLY A 47 -2.03 -14.57 19.22
N TYR A 48 -3.30 -14.57 18.83
CA TYR A 48 -4.16 -13.38 18.94
C TYR A 48 -4.83 -13.23 20.33
N VAL A 49 -5.11 -14.34 20.99
CA VAL A 49 -5.77 -14.38 22.31
C VAL A 49 -4.87 -15.10 23.31
N LYS A 50 -4.87 -14.62 24.53
CA LYS A 50 -4.27 -15.32 25.68
C LYS A 50 -5.32 -15.66 26.72
N LYS A 51 -5.07 -16.73 27.49
CA LYS A 51 -5.91 -17.17 28.59
C LYS A 51 -5.11 -17.10 29.88
N GLU A 52 -5.60 -16.34 30.86
CA GLU A 52 -5.01 -16.21 32.20
C GLU A 52 -6.12 -16.27 33.25
N ASN A 53 -5.98 -17.10 34.29
CA ASN A 53 -6.96 -17.25 35.36
C ASN A 53 -8.41 -17.44 34.89
N SER A 54 -8.61 -18.34 33.90
CA SER A 54 -9.91 -18.63 33.25
C SER A 54 -10.55 -17.43 32.54
N LYS A 55 -9.80 -16.39 32.28
CA LYS A 55 -10.19 -15.21 31.48
C LYS A 55 -9.38 -15.10 30.21
N TYR A 56 -9.99 -14.52 29.18
CA TYR A 56 -9.42 -14.35 27.87
C TYR A 56 -9.17 -12.87 27.59
N SER A 57 -8.06 -12.57 26.97
CA SER A 57 -7.68 -11.21 26.59
C SER A 57 -6.94 -11.23 25.25
N LEU A 58 -6.98 -10.11 24.51
CA LEU A 58 -6.16 -9.93 23.33
C LEU A 58 -4.68 -9.82 23.68
N THR A 59 -3.83 -10.46 22.90
CA THR A 59 -2.38 -10.22 22.90
C THR A 59 -2.06 -8.89 22.20
N ILE A 60 -0.79 -8.52 22.11
CA ILE A 60 -0.36 -7.35 21.28
C ILE A 60 -0.78 -7.57 19.83
N SER A 61 -0.50 -8.76 19.26
CA SER A 61 -0.89 -9.10 17.89
C SER A 61 -2.41 -9.14 17.71
N GLY A 62 -3.14 -9.65 18.73
CA GLY A 62 -4.61 -9.64 18.73
C GLY A 62 -5.19 -8.23 18.72
N LYS A 63 -4.63 -7.32 19.51
CA LYS A 63 -5.04 -5.91 19.53
C LYS A 63 -4.77 -5.22 18.19
N GLU A 64 -3.58 -5.45 17.61
CA GLU A 64 -3.19 -4.89 16.32
C GLU A 64 -4.13 -5.40 15.20
N TYR A 65 -4.42 -6.71 15.18
CA TYR A 65 -5.34 -7.29 14.21
C TYR A 65 -6.77 -6.76 14.37
N ALA A 66 -7.29 -6.80 15.60
CA ALA A 66 -8.66 -6.41 15.89
C ALA A 66 -8.91 -4.91 15.68
N ASN A 67 -7.88 -4.07 15.84
CA ASN A 67 -7.98 -2.62 15.60
C ASN A 67 -8.17 -2.26 14.11
N ARG A 68 -7.99 -3.21 13.20
CA ARG A 68 -8.25 -3.04 11.76
C ARG A 68 -9.66 -3.46 11.35
N MET A 69 -10.46 -3.95 12.29
CA MET A 69 -11.83 -4.34 12.00
C MET A 69 -12.76 -3.14 11.94
N ASP A 70 -13.67 -3.18 10.95
CA ASP A 70 -14.96 -2.55 11.10
C ASP A 70 -15.72 -3.28 12.23
N THR A 71 -15.86 -2.61 13.36
CA THR A 71 -16.46 -3.22 14.55
C THR A 71 -17.96 -3.46 14.42
N ASP A 72 -18.64 -2.76 13.52
CA ASP A 72 -20.07 -2.94 13.26
C ASP A 72 -20.34 -4.18 12.43
N GLN A 73 -19.50 -4.42 11.41
CA GLN A 73 -19.61 -5.56 10.51
C GLN A 73 -18.79 -6.79 10.96
N ALA A 74 -17.91 -6.65 11.96
CA ALA A 74 -16.95 -7.65 12.39
C ALA A 74 -16.13 -8.24 11.20
N SER A 75 -15.67 -7.38 10.32
CA SER A 75 -14.89 -7.71 9.14
C SER A 75 -13.67 -6.81 9.02
N ILE A 76 -12.62 -7.27 8.32
CA ILE A 76 -11.49 -6.40 8.03
C ILE A 76 -11.89 -5.43 6.93
N GLU A 77 -11.79 -4.15 7.23
CA GLU A 77 -12.10 -3.07 6.30
C GLU A 77 -11.06 -3.00 5.18
N LYS A 78 -11.54 -2.86 3.94
CA LYS A 78 -10.67 -2.62 2.80
C LYS A 78 -10.18 -1.18 2.85
N GLN A 79 -8.88 -1.00 2.99
CA GLN A 79 -8.24 0.31 3.10
C GLN A 79 -7.45 0.67 1.83
N PRO A 80 -7.24 1.97 1.56
CA PRO A 80 -6.36 2.43 0.50
C PRO A 80 -4.97 1.81 0.60
N LYS A 81 -4.35 1.53 -0.55
CA LYS A 81 -2.95 1.10 -0.61
C LYS A 81 -2.05 2.31 -0.45
N VAL A 82 -1.23 2.34 0.59
CA VAL A 82 -0.25 3.41 0.80
C VAL A 82 1.08 3.02 0.15
N ALA A 83 1.62 3.93 -0.69
CA ALA A 83 2.80 3.66 -1.50
C ALA A 83 3.65 4.93 -1.68
N VAL A 84 4.87 4.76 -2.19
CA VAL A 84 5.69 5.84 -2.75
C VAL A 84 5.57 5.85 -4.26
N MET A 85 5.68 7.02 -4.88
CA MET A 85 5.89 7.21 -6.31
C MET A 85 7.19 7.99 -6.50
N ILE A 86 8.15 7.39 -7.19
CA ILE A 86 9.55 7.83 -7.25
C ILE A 86 9.80 8.55 -8.55
N VAL A 87 9.90 9.87 -8.50
CA VAL A 87 10.29 10.71 -9.63
C VAL A 87 11.79 10.94 -9.57
N ALA A 88 12.56 10.02 -10.18
CA ALA A 88 14.01 10.13 -10.21
C ALA A 88 14.48 10.92 -11.43
N THR A 89 15.38 11.88 -11.19
CA THR A 89 15.96 12.74 -12.23
C THR A 89 17.47 12.76 -12.14
N LYS A 90 18.15 12.87 -13.31
CA LYS A 90 19.58 13.14 -13.38
C LYS A 90 19.88 14.23 -14.41
N ILE A 91 21.01 14.89 -14.23
CA ILE A 91 21.57 15.82 -15.22
C ILE A 91 22.83 15.22 -15.81
N GLU A 92 22.83 15.03 -17.12
CA GLU A 92 23.97 14.52 -17.86
C GLU A 92 24.17 15.34 -19.15
N ASN A 93 25.38 15.80 -19.41
CA ASN A 93 25.70 16.67 -20.55
C ASN A 93 24.77 17.89 -20.67
N LYS A 94 24.47 18.54 -19.55
CA LYS A 94 23.56 19.69 -19.43
C LYS A 94 22.11 19.40 -19.85
N LYS A 95 21.73 18.12 -20.00
CA LYS A 95 20.35 17.69 -20.26
C LYS A 95 19.79 17.00 -19.04
N LYS A 96 18.52 17.22 -18.77
CA LYS A 96 17.78 16.54 -17.70
C LYS A 96 17.12 15.29 -18.24
N TYR A 97 17.27 14.20 -17.50
CA TYR A 97 16.66 12.89 -17.78
C TYR A 97 15.76 12.47 -16.62
N LEU A 98 14.70 11.77 -16.94
CA LEU A 98 13.77 11.15 -16.02
C LEU A 98 13.91 9.63 -16.11
N LEU A 99 13.89 8.97 -14.97
CA LEU A 99 13.76 7.52 -14.90
C LEU A 99 12.30 7.15 -15.09
N VAL A 100 12.04 6.33 -16.11
CA VAL A 100 10.71 5.81 -16.41
C VAL A 100 10.78 4.30 -16.50
N GLN A 101 9.77 3.63 -15.97
CA GLN A 101 9.60 2.18 -16.10
C GLN A 101 8.41 1.88 -17.00
N LYS A 102 8.63 1.03 -18.01
CA LYS A 102 7.56 0.42 -18.79
C LYS A 102 7.18 -0.89 -18.14
N ARG A 103 5.93 -1.00 -17.70
CA ARG A 103 5.44 -2.13 -16.95
C ARG A 103 5.32 -3.40 -17.79
N THR A 104 5.75 -4.54 -17.23
CA THR A 104 5.77 -5.85 -17.90
C THR A 104 4.80 -6.86 -17.27
N LYS A 105 3.91 -6.40 -16.38
CA LYS A 105 2.88 -7.23 -15.71
C LYS A 105 1.56 -6.51 -15.58
N GLU A 106 0.47 -7.26 -15.45
CA GLU A 106 -0.85 -6.73 -15.12
C GLU A 106 -0.94 -6.21 -13.65
N PRO A 107 -1.86 -5.32 -13.38
CA PRO A 107 -2.62 -4.50 -14.32
C PRO A 107 -1.73 -3.46 -15.01
N TYR A 108 -2.18 -2.90 -16.13
CA TYR A 108 -1.49 -1.87 -16.92
C TYR A 108 -0.27 -2.36 -17.70
N PHE A 109 -0.30 -3.58 -18.22
CA PHE A 109 0.79 -4.10 -19.08
C PHE A 109 1.12 -3.16 -20.25
N GLY A 110 2.40 -2.82 -20.39
CA GLY A 110 2.93 -1.94 -21.44
C GLY A 110 2.75 -0.44 -21.20
N TYR A 111 2.15 -0.01 -20.09
CA TYR A 111 2.12 1.39 -19.69
C TYR A 111 3.47 1.82 -19.12
N SER A 112 3.79 3.09 -19.33
CA SER A 112 5.04 3.70 -18.84
C SER A 112 4.72 4.78 -17.78
N GLY A 113 5.55 4.86 -16.77
CA GLY A 113 5.42 5.86 -15.72
C GLY A 113 6.53 5.79 -14.69
N PHE A 114 6.33 6.42 -13.55
CA PHE A 114 7.29 6.43 -12.46
C PHE A 114 7.26 5.12 -11.67
N ILE A 115 8.39 4.74 -11.10
CA ILE A 115 8.48 3.59 -10.22
C ILE A 115 7.61 3.82 -8.99
N THR A 116 6.79 2.82 -8.62
CA THR A 116 5.96 2.86 -7.44
C THR A 116 6.21 1.65 -6.56
N GLY A 117 6.11 1.83 -5.24
CA GLY A 117 6.27 0.73 -4.31
C GLY A 117 5.46 0.89 -3.03
N LYS A 118 4.91 -0.21 -2.54
CA LYS A 118 4.12 -0.21 -1.30
C LYS A 118 5.01 0.03 -0.09
N ILE A 119 4.55 0.89 0.84
CA ILE A 119 5.16 1.02 2.16
C ILE A 119 4.85 -0.26 2.94
N ARG A 120 5.90 -0.99 3.36
CA ARG A 120 5.76 -2.19 4.18
C ARG A 120 5.52 -1.76 5.64
N TYR A 121 4.83 -2.60 6.38
CA TYR A 121 4.62 -2.36 7.82
C TYR A 121 5.96 -2.15 8.54
N GLY A 122 6.09 -1.01 9.22
CA GLY A 122 7.31 -0.60 9.93
C GLY A 122 8.32 0.20 9.11
N GLU A 123 8.17 0.32 7.78
CA GLU A 123 9.04 1.15 6.96
C GLU A 123 8.65 2.63 7.00
N LYS A 124 9.63 3.50 6.92
CA LYS A 124 9.44 4.94 6.69
C LYS A 124 9.43 5.24 5.18
N ILE A 125 8.84 6.37 4.81
CA ILE A 125 8.68 6.79 3.40
C ILE A 125 10.01 6.77 2.62
N LEU A 126 11.07 7.37 3.15
CA LEU A 126 12.37 7.44 2.47
C LEU A 126 13.11 6.09 2.46
N GLU A 127 12.91 5.25 3.48
CA GLU A 127 13.42 3.87 3.49
C GLU A 127 12.77 3.03 2.39
N THR A 128 11.43 3.12 2.27
CA THR A 128 10.68 2.49 1.19
C THR A 128 11.14 3.01 -0.18
N THR A 129 11.31 4.33 -0.32
CA THR A 129 11.77 4.93 -1.58
C THR A 129 13.10 4.36 -2.02
N ARG A 130 14.07 4.29 -1.10
CA ARG A 130 15.41 3.75 -1.38
C ARG A 130 15.35 2.27 -1.75
N ARG A 131 14.61 1.47 -0.99
CA ARG A 131 14.43 0.03 -1.24
C ARG A 131 13.78 -0.21 -2.61
N GLU A 132 12.65 0.43 -2.90
CA GLU A 132 11.93 0.24 -4.17
C GLU A 132 12.78 0.73 -5.36
N LEU A 133 13.49 1.86 -5.23
CA LEU A 133 14.41 2.32 -6.26
C LEU A 133 15.48 1.26 -6.56
N THR A 134 16.06 0.68 -5.51
CA THR A 134 17.10 -0.35 -5.65
C THR A 134 16.51 -1.65 -6.22
N GLU A 135 15.40 -2.14 -5.66
CA GLU A 135 14.76 -3.39 -6.08
C GLU A 135 14.26 -3.32 -7.53
N GLU A 136 13.72 -2.16 -7.96
CA GLU A 136 13.07 -2.01 -9.27
C GLU A 136 14.00 -1.47 -10.37
N SER A 137 15.14 -0.86 -10.02
CA SER A 137 16.02 -0.25 -11.03
C SER A 137 17.53 -0.48 -10.85
N GLY A 138 17.95 -1.06 -9.75
CA GLY A 138 19.37 -1.21 -9.41
C GLY A 138 20.06 0.09 -8.98
N LEU A 139 19.31 1.18 -8.84
CA LEU A 139 19.84 2.47 -8.45
C LEU A 139 19.69 2.72 -6.95
N ASP A 140 20.58 3.51 -6.38
CA ASP A 140 20.53 3.98 -5.00
C ASP A 140 20.62 5.51 -4.93
N ALA A 141 20.04 6.11 -3.90
CA ALA A 141 20.04 7.56 -3.74
C ALA A 141 20.08 7.98 -2.28
N LEU A 142 20.75 9.11 -2.04
CA LEU A 142 20.78 9.79 -0.74
C LEU A 142 20.01 11.12 -0.79
N ASP A 143 19.93 11.75 -1.97
CA ASP A 143 19.23 13.03 -2.16
C ASP A 143 17.78 12.78 -2.58
N MET A 144 16.90 12.73 -1.58
CA MET A 144 15.48 12.38 -1.73
C MET A 144 14.60 13.36 -0.97
N HIS A 145 13.55 13.84 -1.62
CA HIS A 145 12.62 14.83 -1.06
C HIS A 145 11.17 14.40 -1.24
N ILE A 146 10.43 14.29 -0.15
CA ILE A 146 8.98 14.13 -0.19
C ILE A 146 8.40 15.47 -0.65
N ARG A 147 7.57 15.46 -1.72
CA ARG A 147 7.02 16.66 -2.34
C ARG A 147 5.54 16.84 -2.10
N ASN A 148 4.76 15.82 -2.37
CA ASN A 148 3.31 15.88 -2.31
C ASN A 148 2.72 14.54 -1.84
N LEU A 149 1.46 14.57 -1.45
CA LEU A 149 0.62 13.40 -1.25
C LEU A 149 -0.47 13.41 -2.32
N VAL A 150 -0.61 12.30 -3.03
CA VAL A 150 -1.65 12.11 -4.04
C VAL A 150 -2.53 10.94 -3.64
N HIS A 151 -3.85 11.15 -3.63
CA HIS A 151 -4.84 10.13 -3.38
C HIS A 151 -5.61 9.86 -4.67
N ASP A 152 -5.38 8.72 -5.27
CA ASP A 152 -5.93 8.33 -6.57
C ASP A 152 -6.99 7.25 -6.44
N HIS A 153 -8.17 7.53 -6.99
CA HIS A 153 -9.22 6.57 -7.25
C HIS A 153 -9.24 6.19 -8.73
N VAL A 154 -9.31 4.90 -9.03
CA VAL A 154 -9.52 4.39 -10.38
C VAL A 154 -10.85 3.65 -10.42
N VAL A 155 -11.74 4.10 -11.31
CA VAL A 155 -13.14 3.65 -11.39
C VAL A 155 -13.43 3.17 -12.81
N LEU A 156 -14.08 2.02 -12.93
CA LEU A 156 -14.59 1.52 -14.21
C LEU A 156 -15.77 2.40 -14.69
N LYS A 157 -15.71 2.87 -15.93
CA LYS A 157 -16.74 3.75 -16.51
C LYS A 157 -18.11 3.08 -16.55
N ASP A 158 -18.14 1.80 -16.95
CA ASP A 158 -19.40 1.11 -17.21
C ASP A 158 -20.14 0.72 -15.93
N SER A 159 -19.41 0.27 -14.90
CA SER A 159 -20.00 -0.22 -13.65
C SER A 159 -19.98 0.79 -12.52
N GLY A 160 -19.12 1.81 -12.60
CA GLY A 160 -18.85 2.71 -11.49
C GLY A 160 -18.06 2.03 -10.35
N GLU A 161 -17.50 0.84 -10.59
CA GLU A 161 -16.74 0.10 -9.58
C GLU A 161 -15.39 0.76 -9.32
N LEU A 162 -15.06 0.99 -8.03
CA LEU A 162 -13.75 1.43 -7.58
C LEU A 162 -12.78 0.23 -7.59
N VAL A 163 -11.88 0.20 -8.57
CA VAL A 163 -10.90 -0.91 -8.75
C VAL A 163 -9.56 -0.64 -8.11
N GLU A 164 -9.17 0.64 -7.98
CA GLU A 164 -7.99 1.04 -7.22
C GLU A 164 -8.28 2.24 -6.32
N ASP A 165 -7.74 2.17 -5.10
CA ASP A 165 -7.72 3.22 -4.11
C ASP A 165 -6.29 3.26 -3.55
N LYS A 166 -5.55 4.34 -3.87
CA LYS A 166 -4.12 4.44 -3.60
C LYS A 166 -3.72 5.82 -3.10
N MET A 167 -2.93 5.85 -2.05
CA MET A 167 -2.26 7.05 -1.56
C MET A 167 -0.78 6.97 -1.91
N PHE A 168 -0.28 7.95 -2.66
CA PHE A 168 1.11 8.03 -3.07
C PHE A 168 1.83 9.21 -2.41
N TYR A 169 2.89 8.93 -1.68
CA TYR A 169 3.90 9.95 -1.37
C TYR A 169 4.78 10.16 -2.60
N ILE A 170 4.69 11.32 -3.21
CA ILE A 170 5.54 11.69 -4.36
C ILE A 170 6.91 12.06 -3.83
N VAL A 171 7.93 11.29 -4.21
CA VAL A 171 9.31 11.50 -3.78
C VAL A 171 10.18 11.85 -4.98
N HIS A 172 10.74 13.05 -4.96
CA HIS A 172 11.75 13.46 -5.94
C HIS A 172 13.12 12.95 -5.52
N VAL A 173 13.74 12.17 -6.39
CA VAL A 173 15.08 11.62 -6.23
C VAL A 173 16.01 12.29 -7.22
N ILE A 174 17.13 12.82 -6.71
CA ILE A 174 18.06 13.65 -7.49
C ILE A 174 19.38 12.89 -7.68
N ASN A 175 19.79 12.72 -8.94
CA ASN A 175 21.05 12.10 -9.35
C ASN A 175 21.31 10.74 -8.65
N PRO A 176 20.41 9.76 -8.72
CA PRO A 176 20.67 8.43 -8.17
C PRO A 176 21.88 7.79 -8.85
N GLN A 177 22.58 6.94 -8.12
CA GLN A 177 23.80 6.29 -8.54
C GLN A 177 23.59 4.78 -8.71
N GLY A 178 24.39 4.13 -9.53
CA GLY A 178 24.34 2.69 -9.75
C GLY A 178 24.21 2.34 -11.22
N ASN A 179 24.01 1.06 -11.49
CA ASN A 179 23.77 0.55 -12.84
C ASN A 179 22.27 0.32 -13.03
N LEU A 180 21.70 0.96 -14.04
CA LEU A 180 20.29 0.74 -14.35
C LEU A 180 20.09 -0.69 -14.87
N ILE A 181 19.15 -1.39 -14.26
CA ILE A 181 18.76 -2.75 -14.64
C ILE A 181 17.26 -2.82 -14.93
N ASP A 182 16.87 -3.77 -15.74
CA ASP A 182 15.48 -4.19 -15.88
C ASP A 182 15.13 -5.26 -14.85
N THR A 183 13.84 -5.38 -14.54
CA THR A 183 13.34 -6.38 -13.61
C THR A 183 12.16 -7.14 -14.23
N PRO A 184 11.72 -8.27 -13.64
CA PRO A 184 10.49 -8.92 -14.08
C PRO A 184 9.24 -8.02 -14.01
N ASN A 185 9.31 -6.91 -13.26
CA ASN A 185 8.22 -5.96 -13.09
C ASN A 185 8.18 -4.88 -14.17
N GLY A 186 9.33 -4.56 -14.81
CA GLY A 186 9.41 -3.52 -15.81
C GLY A 186 10.77 -3.32 -16.46
N GLU A 187 10.73 -2.72 -17.65
CA GLU A 187 11.87 -2.24 -18.41
C GLU A 187 12.15 -0.78 -18.03
N ASN A 188 13.37 -0.48 -17.59
CA ASN A 188 13.75 0.84 -17.07
C ASN A 188 14.53 1.64 -18.09
N MET A 189 14.24 2.93 -18.21
CA MET A 189 14.92 3.80 -19.17
C MET A 189 15.11 5.22 -18.64
N TRP A 190 16.24 5.81 -18.99
CA TRP A 190 16.46 7.25 -18.83
C TRP A 190 16.01 7.95 -20.10
N ILE A 191 15.00 8.81 -20.00
CA ILE A 191 14.46 9.58 -21.13
C ILE A 191 14.47 11.07 -20.83
N THR A 192 14.53 11.88 -21.87
CA THR A 192 14.40 13.32 -21.75
C THR A 192 12.96 13.72 -21.43
N GLU A 193 12.77 14.93 -20.91
CA GLU A 193 11.44 15.48 -20.66
C GLU A 193 10.56 15.51 -21.91
N LYS A 194 11.17 15.81 -23.09
CA LYS A 194 10.45 15.76 -24.36
C LYS A 194 9.96 14.36 -24.68
N GLN A 195 10.85 13.35 -24.58
CA GLN A 195 10.48 11.94 -24.82
C GLN A 195 9.40 11.47 -23.83
N PHE A 196 9.46 11.92 -22.57
CA PHE A 196 8.43 11.61 -21.58
C PHE A 196 7.05 12.15 -21.97
N LYS A 197 6.98 13.40 -22.44
CA LYS A 197 5.72 13.99 -22.93
C LYS A 197 5.16 13.26 -24.15
N ASP A 198 6.03 12.75 -25.01
CA ASP A 198 5.67 12.05 -26.26
C ASP A 198 5.27 10.56 -26.05
N LEU A 199 5.36 10.02 -24.84
CA LEU A 199 4.97 8.63 -24.53
C LEU A 199 3.48 8.39 -24.82
N LYS A 200 3.17 7.37 -25.62
CA LYS A 200 1.79 7.07 -26.05
C LYS A 200 0.97 6.35 -24.99
N LYS A 201 1.58 5.39 -24.28
CA LYS A 201 0.95 4.63 -23.18
C LYS A 201 1.59 5.07 -21.87
N LYS A 202 0.99 6.02 -21.22
CA LYS A 202 1.42 6.62 -19.96
C LYS A 202 0.31 6.46 -18.93
N TYR A 203 0.65 6.27 -17.66
CA TYR A 203 -0.36 6.30 -16.61
C TYR A 203 -1.05 7.66 -16.54
N TYR A 204 -2.18 7.70 -15.86
CA TYR A 204 -2.95 8.93 -15.69
C TYR A 204 -2.13 9.94 -14.90
N ASN A 205 -2.22 11.22 -15.31
CA ASN A 205 -1.67 12.35 -14.57
C ASN A 205 -0.14 12.40 -14.39
N GLU A 206 0.64 11.56 -15.06
CA GLU A 206 2.10 11.49 -14.91
C GLU A 206 2.81 12.82 -15.22
N ASP A 207 2.28 13.63 -16.17
CA ASP A 207 2.84 14.94 -16.48
C ASP A 207 2.69 15.91 -15.30
N ASN A 208 1.54 15.94 -14.66
CA ASN A 208 1.30 16.74 -13.47
C ASN A 208 2.12 16.23 -12.27
N ILE A 209 2.23 14.91 -12.09
CA ILE A 209 3.09 14.29 -11.07
C ILE A 209 4.54 14.75 -11.24
N TYR A 210 5.03 14.74 -12.48
CA TYR A 210 6.37 15.26 -12.77
C TYR A 210 6.50 16.74 -12.36
N GLU A 211 5.55 17.58 -12.77
CA GLU A 211 5.58 19.02 -12.47
C GLU A 211 5.56 19.30 -10.98
N ILE A 212 4.67 18.67 -10.23
CA ILE A 212 4.58 18.89 -8.77
C ILE A 212 5.79 18.34 -8.02
N SER A 213 6.43 17.28 -8.52
CA SER A 213 7.64 16.72 -7.93
C SER A 213 8.84 17.70 -7.98
N GLN A 214 8.85 18.62 -8.95
CA GLN A 214 9.93 19.59 -9.12
C GLN A 214 9.78 20.86 -8.24
N LYS A 215 8.57 21.09 -7.72
CA LYS A 215 8.30 22.26 -6.88
C LYS A 215 8.91 22.08 -5.50
N LYS A 216 9.40 23.18 -4.93
CA LYS A 216 9.96 23.21 -3.58
C LYS A 216 9.00 23.84 -2.56
N ASP A 217 7.77 24.09 -2.99
CA ASP A 217 6.71 24.67 -2.18
C ASP A 217 6.26 23.72 -1.06
N ASP A 218 5.34 24.16 -0.24
CA ASP A 218 4.73 23.35 0.80
C ASP A 218 4.07 22.10 0.22
N MET A 219 4.11 21.02 0.97
CA MET A 219 3.48 19.75 0.59
C MET A 219 1.96 19.93 0.47
N ASN A 220 1.41 19.62 -0.70
CA ASN A 220 -0.01 19.65 -0.94
C ASN A 220 -0.59 18.24 -1.01
N ILE A 221 -1.88 18.12 -0.68
CA ILE A 221 -2.68 16.91 -0.88
C ILE A 221 -3.50 17.11 -2.15
N ILE A 222 -3.42 16.16 -3.05
CA ILE A 222 -4.14 16.16 -4.33
C ILE A 222 -5.01 14.91 -4.38
N GLU A 223 -6.30 15.07 -4.61
CA GLU A 223 -7.24 13.96 -4.79
C GLU A 223 -7.69 13.90 -6.23
N SER A 224 -7.66 12.73 -6.84
CA SER A 224 -7.99 12.53 -8.24
C SER A 224 -8.85 11.28 -8.43
N THR A 225 -9.76 11.34 -9.41
CA THR A 225 -10.54 10.17 -9.84
C THR A 225 -10.37 9.98 -11.34
N TYR A 226 -9.96 8.78 -11.74
CA TYR A 226 -9.75 8.41 -13.14
C TYR A 226 -10.80 7.40 -13.57
N LEU A 227 -11.44 7.69 -14.69
CA LEU A 227 -12.40 6.77 -15.32
C LEU A 227 -11.67 5.97 -16.39
N ILE A 228 -11.73 4.66 -16.30
CA ILE A 228 -11.09 3.73 -17.24
C ILE A 228 -12.12 2.82 -17.90
N ASP A 229 -11.80 2.32 -19.08
CA ASP A 229 -12.68 1.40 -19.81
C ASP A 229 -12.47 -0.05 -19.36
N GLU A 230 -11.22 -0.41 -19.02
CA GLU A 230 -10.83 -1.75 -18.54
C GLU A 230 -9.69 -1.67 -17.52
N PHE A 231 -9.57 -2.69 -16.66
CA PHE A 231 -8.59 -2.77 -15.59
C PHE A 231 -7.77 -4.07 -15.65
#